data_81968ceced6cca3ddf2857276838f890
#
_entry.id   81968ceced6cca3ddf2857276838f890
#
_cell.length_a   1.000
_cell.length_b   1.000
_cell.length_c   1.000
_cell.angle_alpha   90.00
_cell.angle_beta   90.00
_cell.angle_gamma   90.00
#
_symmetry.space_group_name_H-M   'P 1'
#
loop_
_entity.id
_entity.type
_entity.pdbx_description
1 polymer ?
#
loop_
_entity_poly.entity_id
_entity_poly.type
_entity_poly.pdbx_seq_one_letter_code
_entity_poly.pdbx_strand_id
1 'polypeptide(L)'
;MPDLCGAFLHDIDLAIELQKRGHQVTFMTTEKPKEGYNGGTYRGFRFMHYTSGSDLLEASQVWICPHAPALPIVRKINSRGLDRPMIATCHFDGRYKAITDNITGQWNEMLFFINRKMESNFRGAAVPWPRSIVRTDVIRPIMHEDKIRMDPYPSGDMITLVNANVNKGVHQFIELAKRMPDRRFLGVVPYYGELWVPPAPANIEWTRFDDDVRNILARTRILLMPSKYESFGRIAVEAMYNKIPVIYSKPNPNAESPGTTEGVEEWILPAGIACERDRPEQWMAAITSLDDPEVYAARQEACKECVTNMDLFTEAPRIAEKVEAFVKENPVVVKTLEERAAAGQPQMPRVPQMPVGSALGFSGGRLKIRR
;
A
#
# COMPACT_ATOMS: atom_id res chain seq x y z
N MET A 1 -2.07 5.81 -15.54
CA MET A 1 -2.76 5.23 -14.39
C MET A 1 -1.71 5.02 -13.31
N PRO A 2 -1.95 5.36 -12.05
CA PRO A 2 -1.00 5.03 -10.99
C PRO A 2 -0.87 3.51 -10.84
N ASP A 3 0.25 3.07 -10.28
CA ASP A 3 0.51 1.65 -10.06
C ASP A 3 -0.48 1.08 -9.05
N LEU A 4 -1.22 0.04 -9.41
CA LEU A 4 -2.16 -0.64 -8.51
C LEU A 4 -1.38 -1.42 -7.46
N CYS A 5 -1.20 -0.83 -6.31
CA CYS A 5 -0.57 -1.45 -5.14
C CYS A 5 -1.48 -1.31 -3.91
N GLY A 6 -1.16 -2.04 -2.84
CA GLY A 6 -1.97 -2.04 -1.62
C GLY A 6 -2.15 -0.65 -1.00
N ALA A 7 -1.13 0.22 -1.09
CA ALA A 7 -1.21 1.61 -0.65
C ALA A 7 -2.23 2.41 -1.47
N PHE A 8 -2.15 2.32 -2.80
CA PHE A 8 -3.08 3.01 -3.68
C PHE A 8 -4.53 2.53 -3.51
N LEU A 9 -4.75 1.23 -3.31
CA LEU A 9 -6.08 0.69 -3.02
C LEU A 9 -6.64 1.25 -1.70
N HIS A 10 -5.80 1.39 -0.66
CA HIS A 10 -6.19 2.05 0.58
C HIS A 10 -6.68 3.49 0.35
N ASP A 11 -5.96 4.27 -0.47
CA ASP A 11 -6.30 5.66 -0.74
C ASP A 11 -7.61 5.80 -1.52
N ILE A 12 -7.84 4.92 -2.49
CA ILE A 12 -9.11 4.86 -3.24
C ILE A 12 -10.27 4.49 -2.29
N ASP A 13 -10.07 3.51 -1.43
CA ASP A 13 -11.10 3.07 -0.48
C ASP A 13 -11.41 4.18 0.56
N LEU A 14 -10.40 4.94 1.01
CA LEU A 14 -10.62 6.14 1.84
C LEU A 14 -11.38 7.23 1.07
N ALA A 15 -11.03 7.47 -0.18
CA ALA A 15 -11.71 8.45 -1.03
C ALA A 15 -13.19 8.08 -1.25
N ILE A 16 -13.50 6.80 -1.44
CA ILE A 16 -14.88 6.29 -1.53
C ILE A 16 -15.65 6.59 -0.23
N GLU A 17 -15.03 6.34 0.92
CA GLU A 17 -15.67 6.60 2.20
C GLU A 17 -15.92 8.09 2.42
N LEU A 18 -14.95 8.95 2.10
CA LEU A 18 -15.12 10.40 2.17
C LEU A 18 -16.23 10.90 1.22
N GLN A 19 -16.33 10.34 0.01
CA GLN A 19 -17.45 10.68 -0.90
C GLN A 19 -18.81 10.28 -0.35
N LYS A 20 -18.94 9.10 0.27
CA LYS A 20 -20.19 8.67 0.93
C LYS A 20 -20.63 9.65 2.03
N ARG A 21 -19.67 10.32 2.67
CA ARG A 21 -19.88 11.36 3.69
C ARG A 21 -20.12 12.75 3.11
N GLY A 22 -20.16 12.90 1.79
CA GLY A 22 -20.47 14.16 1.09
C GLY A 22 -19.25 15.01 0.74
N HIS A 23 -18.03 14.51 0.90
CA HIS A 23 -16.81 15.22 0.52
C HIS A 23 -16.52 15.07 -0.96
N GLN A 24 -15.93 16.11 -1.57
CA GLN A 24 -15.39 16.07 -2.92
C GLN A 24 -13.91 15.67 -2.86
N VAL A 25 -13.55 14.60 -3.55
CA VAL A 25 -12.18 14.08 -3.59
C VAL A 25 -11.63 14.08 -5.01
N THR A 26 -10.43 14.62 -5.17
CA THR A 26 -9.70 14.63 -6.45
C THR A 26 -8.28 14.13 -6.23
N PHE A 27 -7.81 13.25 -7.10
CA PHE A 27 -6.45 12.75 -7.07
C PHE A 27 -5.52 13.62 -7.92
N MET A 28 -4.45 14.11 -7.29
CA MET A 28 -3.39 14.84 -7.96
C MET A 28 -2.15 13.97 -8.09
N THR A 29 -1.55 13.95 -9.27
CA THR A 29 -0.30 13.23 -9.52
C THR A 29 0.86 14.22 -9.64
N THR A 30 2.01 13.84 -9.13
CA THR A 30 3.26 14.60 -9.26
C THR A 30 4.09 14.19 -10.47
N GLU A 31 3.79 13.04 -11.03
CA GLU A 31 4.42 12.54 -12.26
C GLU A 31 3.64 13.04 -13.47
N LYS A 32 4.38 13.45 -14.50
CA LYS A 32 3.76 13.81 -15.77
C LYS A 32 3.05 12.60 -16.36
N PRO A 33 1.84 12.77 -16.89
CA PRO A 33 1.19 11.71 -17.63
C PRO A 33 2.07 11.27 -18.80
N LYS A 34 2.10 9.97 -19.08
CA LYS A 34 2.73 9.46 -20.30
C LYS A 34 2.09 10.15 -21.50
N GLU A 35 2.89 10.36 -22.56
CA GLU A 35 2.49 11.07 -23.77
C GLU A 35 1.10 10.60 -24.27
N GLY A 36 0.17 11.54 -24.46
CA GLY A 36 -1.22 11.25 -24.84
C GLY A 36 -2.22 11.06 -23.69
N TYR A 37 -1.82 11.15 -22.42
CA TYR A 37 -2.69 10.94 -21.28
C TYR A 37 -2.85 12.22 -20.44
N ASN A 38 -3.88 13.00 -20.69
CA ASN A 38 -4.19 14.25 -19.98
C ASN A 38 -5.11 14.07 -18.76
N GLY A 39 -4.99 12.99 -18.05
CA GLY A 39 -5.84 12.64 -16.94
C GLY A 39 -6.81 11.53 -17.29
N GLY A 40 -7.35 10.85 -16.30
CA GLY A 40 -8.27 9.76 -16.47
C GLY A 40 -9.16 9.61 -15.25
N THR A 41 -10.10 8.70 -15.34
CA THR A 41 -10.93 8.29 -14.22
C THR A 41 -10.61 6.86 -13.84
N TYR A 42 -10.58 6.58 -12.55
CA TYR A 42 -10.49 5.23 -12.02
C TYR A 42 -11.46 5.12 -10.84
N ARG A 43 -12.33 4.11 -10.85
CA ARG A 43 -13.36 3.90 -9.82
C ARG A 43 -14.16 5.17 -9.49
N GLY A 44 -14.47 5.99 -10.52
CA GLY A 44 -15.24 7.23 -10.38
C GLY A 44 -14.41 8.47 -9.97
N PHE A 45 -13.15 8.34 -9.65
CA PHE A 45 -12.29 9.45 -9.30
C PHE A 45 -11.53 9.99 -10.50
N ARG A 46 -11.43 11.32 -10.56
CA ARG A 46 -10.62 12.02 -11.55
C ARG A 46 -9.16 12.09 -11.07
N PHE A 47 -8.24 11.74 -11.97
CA PHE A 47 -6.80 11.88 -11.79
C PHE A 47 -6.28 12.97 -12.71
N MET A 48 -5.47 13.87 -12.19
CA MET A 48 -4.88 14.94 -12.97
C MET A 48 -3.49 15.31 -12.44
N HIS A 49 -2.65 15.84 -13.32
CA HIS A 49 -1.36 16.35 -12.88
C HIS A 49 -1.57 17.65 -12.09
N TYR A 50 -0.82 17.85 -11.01
CA TYR A 50 -1.01 19.00 -10.10
C TYR A 50 -0.91 20.37 -10.79
N THR A 51 -0.12 20.49 -11.87
CA THR A 51 -0.02 21.73 -12.64
C THR A 51 -1.25 22.08 -13.46
N SER A 52 -2.10 21.07 -13.74
CA SER A 52 -3.37 21.26 -14.46
C SER A 52 -4.56 21.46 -13.53
N GLY A 53 -4.35 21.32 -12.21
CA GLY A 53 -5.38 21.39 -11.18
C GLY A 53 -5.08 22.41 -10.10
N SER A 54 -4.37 23.50 -10.42
CA SER A 54 -4.03 24.56 -9.46
C SER A 54 -5.24 25.08 -8.71
N ASP A 55 -6.35 25.31 -9.42
CA ASP A 55 -7.58 25.85 -8.84
C ASP A 55 -8.20 24.90 -7.80
N LEU A 56 -8.11 23.59 -8.06
CA LEU A 56 -8.58 22.55 -7.12
C LEU A 56 -7.66 22.43 -5.89
N LEU A 57 -6.34 22.59 -6.06
CA LEU A 57 -5.41 22.67 -4.94
C LEU A 57 -5.75 23.85 -4.03
N GLU A 58 -6.08 24.97 -4.63
CA GLU A 58 -6.47 26.17 -3.92
C GLU A 58 -7.85 26.08 -3.27
N ALA A 59 -8.80 25.35 -3.88
CA ALA A 59 -10.14 25.15 -3.37
C ALA A 59 -10.22 24.03 -2.29
N SER A 60 -9.17 23.24 -2.13
CA SER A 60 -9.17 22.13 -1.16
C SER A 60 -9.03 22.61 0.28
N GLN A 61 -9.64 21.88 1.21
CA GLN A 61 -9.56 22.14 2.65
C GLN A 61 -8.40 21.38 3.32
N VAL A 62 -8.02 20.23 2.77
CA VAL A 62 -6.95 19.38 3.29
C VAL A 62 -6.26 18.65 2.15
N TRP A 63 -4.98 18.39 2.31
CA TRP A 63 -4.21 17.54 1.40
C TRP A 63 -3.80 16.26 2.10
N ILE A 64 -4.15 15.14 1.47
CA ILE A 64 -3.75 13.81 1.92
C ILE A 64 -2.64 13.33 0.98
N CYS A 65 -1.45 13.10 1.52
CA CYS A 65 -0.27 12.68 0.78
C CYS A 65 0.17 11.28 1.22
N PRO A 66 -0.30 10.22 0.53
CA PRO A 66 0.03 8.84 0.89
C PRO A 66 1.40 8.39 0.37
N HIS A 67 2.04 9.20 -0.48
CA HIS A 67 3.27 8.83 -1.16
C HIS A 67 4.43 9.73 -0.72
N ALA A 68 5.28 9.24 0.18
CA ALA A 68 6.40 10.01 0.73
C ALA A 68 7.29 10.72 -0.31
N PRO A 69 7.61 10.16 -1.48
CA PRO A 69 8.33 10.88 -2.54
C PRO A 69 7.63 12.11 -3.10
N ALA A 70 6.31 12.23 -2.96
CA ALA A 70 5.57 13.41 -3.39
C ALA A 70 5.62 14.56 -2.37
N LEU A 71 5.94 14.27 -1.10
CA LEU A 71 5.95 15.27 -0.02
C LEU A 71 6.79 16.51 -0.30
N PRO A 72 8.02 16.45 -0.87
CA PRO A 72 8.79 17.64 -1.19
C PRO A 72 8.08 18.58 -2.16
N ILE A 73 7.37 18.00 -3.15
CA ILE A 73 6.61 18.79 -4.14
C ILE A 73 5.38 19.40 -3.47
N VAL A 74 4.62 18.58 -2.74
CA VAL A 74 3.41 18.99 -2.01
C VAL A 74 3.75 20.14 -1.05
N ARG A 75 4.82 20.00 -0.27
CA ARG A 75 5.27 21.01 0.65
C ARG A 75 5.69 22.31 -0.05
N LYS A 76 6.46 22.22 -1.14
CA LYS A 76 6.86 23.38 -1.93
C LYS A 76 5.67 24.15 -2.48
N ILE A 77 4.60 23.46 -2.87
CA ILE A 77 3.37 24.10 -3.34
C ILE A 77 2.65 24.76 -2.16
N ASN A 78 2.53 24.05 -1.04
CA ASN A 78 1.84 24.54 0.15
C ASN A 78 2.50 25.79 0.75
N SER A 79 3.83 25.82 0.82
CA SER A 79 4.61 26.95 1.34
C SER A 79 4.50 28.25 0.52
N ARG A 80 3.84 28.22 -0.64
CA ARG A 80 3.59 29.40 -1.47
C ARG A 80 2.34 30.20 -1.06
N GLY A 81 1.90 30.05 0.17
CA GLY A 81 0.80 30.80 0.75
C GLY A 81 -0.55 30.13 0.71
N LEU A 82 -0.58 28.81 0.44
CA LEU A 82 -1.81 28.02 0.57
C LEU A 82 -2.06 27.58 2.02
N ASP A 83 -1.00 27.21 2.71
CA ASP A 83 -1.00 26.79 4.13
C ASP A 83 -2.13 25.79 4.48
N ARG A 84 -2.29 24.78 3.63
CA ARG A 84 -3.34 23.76 3.80
C ARG A 84 -2.93 22.77 4.86
N PRO A 85 -3.85 22.33 5.74
CA PRO A 85 -3.64 21.17 6.59
C PRO A 85 -3.22 19.97 5.77
N MET A 86 -2.24 19.23 6.26
CA MET A 86 -1.64 18.12 5.54
C MET A 86 -1.68 16.83 6.36
N ILE A 87 -2.14 15.77 5.73
CA ILE A 87 -2.10 14.42 6.28
C ILE A 87 -1.13 13.61 5.42
N ALA A 88 -0.13 13.00 6.02
CA ALA A 88 0.76 12.08 5.32
C ALA A 88 0.58 10.66 5.85
N THR A 89 0.55 9.67 4.95
CA THR A 89 0.47 8.26 5.30
C THR A 89 1.78 7.56 5.04
N CYS A 90 2.33 6.92 6.05
CA CYS A 90 3.55 6.14 5.95
C CYS A 90 3.19 4.67 5.68
N HIS A 91 3.33 4.25 4.42
CA HIS A 91 3.11 2.88 3.98
C HIS A 91 4.37 1.99 4.03
N PHE A 92 5.56 2.60 4.14
CA PHE A 92 6.85 1.88 4.08
C PHE A 92 7.80 2.41 5.13
N ASP A 93 8.34 1.53 5.94
CA ASP A 93 9.25 1.86 7.04
C ASP A 93 10.54 2.57 6.56
N GLY A 94 11.16 2.08 5.50
CA GLY A 94 12.36 2.71 4.93
C GLY A 94 12.16 4.11 4.35
N ARG A 95 10.93 4.66 4.40
CA ARG A 95 10.57 5.98 3.86
C ARG A 95 10.25 7.02 4.93
N TYR A 96 10.29 6.68 6.22
CA TYR A 96 10.00 7.65 7.28
C TYR A 96 10.96 8.85 7.27
N LYS A 97 12.20 8.67 6.82
CA LYS A 97 13.14 9.80 6.66
C LYS A 97 12.61 10.84 5.67
N ALA A 98 12.05 10.42 4.52
CA ALA A 98 11.44 11.35 3.58
C ALA A 98 10.24 12.09 4.21
N ILE A 99 9.53 11.47 5.14
CA ILE A 99 8.47 12.11 5.91
C ILE A 99 9.08 13.10 6.89
N THR A 100 10.03 12.70 7.72
CA THR A 100 10.66 13.58 8.72
C THR A 100 11.35 14.79 8.11
N ASP A 101 11.95 14.64 6.93
CA ASP A 101 12.61 15.74 6.22
C ASP A 101 11.61 16.76 5.62
N ASN A 102 10.35 16.38 5.44
CA ASN A 102 9.32 17.19 4.79
C ASN A 102 8.13 17.56 5.68
N ILE A 103 8.05 17.04 6.89
CA ILE A 103 7.13 17.48 7.93
C ILE A 103 7.84 18.54 8.79
N THR A 104 7.17 19.62 9.11
CA THR A 104 7.75 20.73 9.88
C THR A 104 7.47 20.64 11.37
N GLY A 105 6.61 19.74 11.78
CA GLY A 105 6.13 19.69 13.15
C GLY A 105 5.15 20.82 13.47
N GLN A 106 4.47 21.34 12.48
CA GLN A 106 3.41 22.33 12.69
C GLN A 106 2.11 21.65 13.13
N TRP A 107 1.28 22.41 13.80
CA TRP A 107 0.00 21.94 14.35
C TRP A 107 -1.00 21.47 13.28
N ASN A 108 -0.86 21.95 12.04
CA ASN A 108 -1.69 21.62 10.88
C ASN A 108 -1.17 20.39 10.10
N GLU A 109 -0.31 19.58 10.70
CA GLU A 109 0.22 18.36 10.12
C GLU A 109 -0.18 17.13 10.95
N MET A 110 -0.58 16.05 10.25
CA MET A 110 -0.93 14.77 10.87
C MET A 110 -0.29 13.61 10.10
N LEU A 111 0.14 12.58 10.82
CA LEU A 111 0.75 11.39 10.24
C LEU A 111 -0.04 10.14 10.57
N PHE A 112 -0.34 9.37 9.56
CA PHE A 112 -0.83 8.00 9.68
C PHE A 112 0.29 6.98 9.45
N PHE A 113 0.37 5.99 10.31
CA PHE A 113 1.29 4.86 10.19
C PHE A 113 0.50 3.56 10.03
N ILE A 114 0.96 2.69 9.12
CA ILE A 114 0.26 1.42 8.83
C ILE A 114 0.47 0.37 9.92
N ASN A 115 1.47 0.53 10.78
CA ASN A 115 1.70 -0.33 11.93
C ASN A 115 2.38 0.43 13.07
N ARG A 116 2.33 -0.14 14.28
CA ARG A 116 2.90 0.46 15.50
C ARG A 116 4.42 0.58 15.46
N LYS A 117 5.09 -0.36 14.80
CA LYS A 117 6.55 -0.32 14.67
C LYS A 117 7.02 0.90 13.89
N MET A 118 6.34 1.25 12.80
CA MET A 118 6.64 2.48 12.03
C MET A 118 6.43 3.74 12.86
N GLU A 119 5.34 3.82 13.62
CA GLU A 119 5.11 4.95 14.53
C GLU A 119 6.22 5.04 15.58
N SER A 120 6.58 3.91 16.20
CA SER A 120 7.66 3.83 17.19
C SER A 120 9.00 4.27 16.61
N ASN A 121 9.35 3.81 15.41
CA ASN A 121 10.56 4.20 14.70
C ASN A 121 10.57 5.72 14.40
N PHE A 122 9.43 6.27 13.94
CA PHE A 122 9.29 7.71 13.76
C PHE A 122 9.50 8.47 15.06
N ARG A 123 8.88 8.04 16.15
CA ARG A 123 9.03 8.69 17.46
C ARG A 123 10.43 8.56 18.04
N GLY A 124 11.17 7.51 17.67
CA GLY A 124 12.58 7.29 18.02
C GLY A 124 13.59 8.05 17.16
N ALA A 125 13.20 8.54 15.96
CA ALA A 125 14.12 9.19 15.03
C ALA A 125 14.59 10.58 15.50
N ALA A 126 15.80 11.01 15.14
CA ALA A 126 16.27 12.37 15.42
C ALA A 126 15.62 13.35 14.43
N VAL A 127 14.88 14.33 14.94
CA VAL A 127 14.28 15.42 14.17
C VAL A 127 14.54 16.76 14.88
N PRO A 128 14.60 17.88 14.13
CA PRO A 128 14.95 19.18 14.69
C PRO A 128 13.81 19.87 15.46
N TRP A 129 12.63 19.26 15.55
CA TRP A 129 11.45 19.81 16.17
C TRP A 129 10.83 18.82 17.20
N PRO A 130 10.06 19.31 18.18
CA PRO A 130 9.39 18.44 19.17
C PRO A 130 8.34 17.53 18.50
N ARG A 131 8.53 16.22 18.55
CA ARG A 131 7.60 15.24 17.96
C ARG A 131 6.23 15.20 18.62
N SER A 132 6.13 15.72 19.84
CA SER A 132 4.87 15.86 20.56
C SER A 132 3.88 16.81 19.90
N ILE A 133 4.36 17.66 18.98
CA ILE A 133 3.53 18.62 18.23
C ILE A 133 2.80 17.91 17.07
N VAL A 134 3.45 16.91 16.44
CA VAL A 134 2.84 16.21 15.31
C VAL A 134 1.87 15.16 15.80
N ARG A 135 0.63 15.26 15.33
CA ARG A 135 -0.38 14.25 15.58
C ARG A 135 -0.06 12.99 14.81
N THR A 136 -0.09 11.85 15.47
CA THR A 136 0.10 10.56 14.84
C THR A 136 -1.04 9.63 15.18
N ASP A 137 -1.32 8.71 14.29
CA ASP A 137 -2.20 7.58 14.55
C ASP A 137 -1.74 6.36 13.78
N VAL A 138 -1.99 5.19 14.34
CA VAL A 138 -1.79 3.92 13.65
C VAL A 138 -3.11 3.52 13.01
N ILE A 139 -3.07 3.35 11.71
CA ILE A 139 -4.21 2.93 10.90
C ILE A 139 -3.91 1.58 10.24
N ARG A 140 -4.96 0.87 9.86
CA ARG A 140 -4.83 -0.33 9.03
C ARG A 140 -5.28 -0.04 7.61
N PRO A 141 -4.78 -0.75 6.60
CA PRO A 141 -5.29 -0.62 5.24
C PRO A 141 -6.80 -0.86 5.20
N ILE A 142 -7.52 0.05 4.59
CA ILE A 142 -8.97 -0.07 4.44
C ILE A 142 -9.28 -1.30 3.58
N MET A 143 -10.19 -2.13 4.05
CA MET A 143 -10.71 -3.29 3.35
C MET A 143 -12.23 -3.30 3.41
N HIS A 144 -12.85 -3.86 2.39
CA HIS A 144 -14.30 -4.03 2.31
C HIS A 144 -14.60 -5.52 2.26
N GLU A 145 -15.47 -5.97 3.16
CA GLU A 145 -15.82 -7.38 3.26
C GLU A 145 -16.40 -7.93 1.96
N ASP A 146 -17.29 -7.19 1.32
CA ASP A 146 -17.94 -7.54 0.06
C ASP A 146 -16.97 -7.73 -1.11
N LYS A 147 -15.78 -7.12 -1.04
CA LYS A 147 -14.74 -7.25 -2.06
C LYS A 147 -13.79 -8.42 -1.86
N ILE A 148 -13.72 -8.96 -0.63
CA ILE A 148 -12.78 -10.03 -0.30
C ILE A 148 -13.46 -11.34 0.08
N ARG A 149 -14.69 -11.28 0.60
CA ARG A 149 -15.43 -12.45 1.05
C ARG A 149 -15.75 -13.39 -0.11
N MET A 150 -15.52 -14.66 0.12
CA MET A 150 -15.92 -15.76 -0.76
C MET A 150 -16.92 -16.68 -0.04
N ASP A 151 -17.99 -17.02 -0.74
CA ASP A 151 -19.01 -17.93 -0.27
C ASP A 151 -19.46 -18.80 -1.47
N PRO A 152 -19.17 -20.10 -1.48
CA PRO A 152 -18.45 -20.86 -0.45
C PRO A 152 -16.97 -20.48 -0.34
N TYR A 153 -16.33 -20.88 0.77
CA TYR A 153 -14.87 -20.73 0.92
C TYR A 153 -14.12 -21.45 -0.21
N PRO A 154 -12.96 -20.92 -0.63
CA PRO A 154 -12.22 -21.51 -1.74
C PRO A 154 -11.71 -22.93 -1.44
N SER A 155 -11.71 -23.74 -2.47
CA SER A 155 -11.20 -25.13 -2.44
C SER A 155 -10.05 -25.34 -3.43
N GLY A 156 -9.28 -24.30 -3.70
CA GLY A 156 -8.12 -24.37 -4.58
C GLY A 156 -7.06 -25.35 -4.11
N ASP A 157 -6.21 -25.77 -5.03
CA ASP A 157 -5.15 -26.76 -4.79
C ASP A 157 -3.73 -26.20 -4.96
N MET A 158 -3.60 -24.91 -5.33
CA MET A 158 -2.32 -24.30 -5.69
C MET A 158 -1.62 -23.60 -4.52
N ILE A 159 -0.30 -23.65 -4.53
CA ILE A 159 0.57 -22.87 -3.66
C ILE A 159 0.85 -21.54 -4.37
N THR A 160 0.39 -20.44 -3.81
CA THR A 160 0.30 -19.16 -4.54
C THR A 160 1.25 -18.11 -4.00
N LEU A 161 1.93 -17.39 -4.92
CA LEU A 161 2.64 -16.14 -4.63
C LEU A 161 1.98 -15.00 -5.41
N VAL A 162 1.49 -13.99 -4.72
CA VAL A 162 0.91 -12.79 -5.35
C VAL A 162 1.94 -11.70 -5.46
N ASN A 163 1.96 -11.02 -6.61
CA ASN A 163 2.90 -9.96 -6.92
C ASN A 163 4.35 -10.48 -6.98
N ALA A 164 4.59 -11.47 -7.85
CA ALA A 164 5.83 -12.24 -7.97
C ALA A 164 7.00 -11.38 -8.47
N ASN A 165 7.64 -10.64 -7.57
CA ASN A 165 8.86 -9.86 -7.81
C ASN A 165 9.94 -10.19 -6.77
N VAL A 166 11.13 -9.61 -6.95
CA VAL A 166 12.30 -9.89 -6.09
C VAL A 166 12.03 -9.54 -4.62
N ASN A 167 11.32 -8.44 -4.34
CA ASN A 167 11.01 -8.03 -2.98
C ASN A 167 9.96 -8.94 -2.32
N LYS A 168 9.07 -9.52 -3.12
CA LYS A 168 8.06 -10.47 -2.67
C LYS A 168 8.54 -11.92 -2.66
N GLY A 169 9.81 -12.16 -3.04
CA GLY A 169 10.45 -13.45 -2.91
C GLY A 169 10.21 -14.41 -4.07
N VAL A 170 10.14 -13.91 -5.31
CA VAL A 170 9.97 -14.75 -6.50
C VAL A 170 11.05 -15.83 -6.63
N HIS A 171 12.29 -15.55 -6.22
CA HIS A 171 13.38 -16.53 -6.27
C HIS A 171 13.16 -17.68 -5.29
N GLN A 172 12.70 -17.38 -4.05
CA GLN A 172 12.36 -18.40 -3.06
C GLN A 172 11.18 -19.27 -3.54
N PHE A 173 10.18 -18.63 -4.13
CA PHE A 173 9.03 -19.34 -4.71
C PHE A 173 9.44 -20.32 -5.81
N ILE A 174 10.31 -19.92 -6.73
CA ILE A 174 10.82 -20.77 -7.80
C ILE A 174 11.68 -21.91 -7.23
N GLU A 175 12.50 -21.63 -6.24
CA GLU A 175 13.32 -22.64 -5.58
C GLU A 175 12.47 -23.70 -4.90
N LEU A 176 11.40 -23.30 -4.22
CA LEU A 176 10.44 -24.24 -3.62
C LEU A 176 9.76 -25.09 -4.69
N ALA A 177 9.33 -24.50 -5.79
CA ALA A 177 8.71 -25.24 -6.88
C ALA A 177 9.64 -26.28 -7.51
N LYS A 178 10.95 -25.96 -7.67
CA LYS A 178 11.96 -26.92 -8.14
C LYS A 178 12.13 -28.10 -7.19
N ARG A 179 12.10 -27.83 -5.88
CA ARG A 179 12.28 -28.87 -4.84
C ARG A 179 11.02 -29.70 -4.58
N MET A 180 9.86 -29.21 -5.02
CA MET A 180 8.54 -29.83 -4.83
C MET A 180 7.84 -30.05 -6.19
N PRO A 181 8.41 -30.88 -7.09
CA PRO A 181 7.93 -31.02 -8.47
C PRO A 181 6.50 -31.58 -8.56
N ASP A 182 6.05 -32.30 -7.55
CA ASP A 182 4.71 -32.90 -7.48
C ASP A 182 3.63 -31.90 -7.00
N ARG A 183 4.01 -30.67 -6.67
CA ARG A 183 3.09 -29.61 -6.22
C ARG A 183 2.80 -28.64 -7.34
N ARG A 184 1.60 -28.10 -7.32
CA ARG A 184 1.17 -27.06 -8.25
C ARG A 184 1.38 -25.67 -7.64
N PHE A 185 2.03 -24.81 -8.37
CA PHE A 185 2.33 -23.44 -7.95
C PHE A 185 1.64 -22.44 -8.85
N LEU A 186 1.15 -21.32 -8.28
CA LEU A 186 0.55 -20.20 -8.99
C LEU A 186 1.34 -18.92 -8.71
N GLY A 187 2.01 -18.41 -9.72
CA GLY A 187 2.70 -17.12 -9.66
C GLY A 187 1.85 -16.01 -10.28
N VAL A 188 1.48 -15.01 -9.49
CA VAL A 188 0.74 -13.85 -10.01
C VAL A 188 1.72 -12.75 -10.36
N VAL A 189 1.83 -12.43 -11.66
CA VAL A 189 2.74 -11.42 -12.17
C VAL A 189 2.31 -10.04 -11.65
N PRO A 190 3.24 -9.19 -11.18
CA PRO A 190 2.90 -7.88 -10.65
C PRO A 190 2.27 -6.98 -11.72
N TYR A 191 1.37 -6.10 -11.29
CA TYR A 191 0.80 -5.06 -12.16
C TYR A 191 1.79 -3.92 -12.41
N TYR A 192 2.75 -3.74 -11.53
CA TYR A 192 3.75 -2.65 -11.55
C TYR A 192 5.18 -3.18 -11.42
N GLY A 193 6.13 -2.36 -11.83
CA GLY A 193 7.55 -2.72 -11.85
C GLY A 193 7.94 -3.49 -13.11
N GLU A 194 9.10 -4.12 -13.09
CA GLU A 194 9.53 -4.97 -14.21
C GLU A 194 8.67 -6.23 -14.27
N LEU A 195 7.98 -6.40 -15.39
CA LEU A 195 7.25 -7.63 -15.74
C LEU A 195 8.28 -8.70 -16.18
N TRP A 196 9.07 -9.16 -15.24
CA TRP A 196 10.03 -10.21 -15.47
C TRP A 196 9.53 -11.52 -14.87
N VAL A 197 9.31 -12.47 -15.73
CA VAL A 197 9.04 -13.86 -15.34
C VAL A 197 10.34 -14.63 -15.54
N PRO A 198 11.03 -15.02 -14.48
CA PRO A 198 12.25 -15.79 -14.59
C PRO A 198 11.98 -17.18 -15.20
N PRO A 199 13.00 -17.83 -15.78
CA PRO A 199 12.91 -19.23 -16.14
C PRO A 199 12.45 -20.05 -14.91
N ALA A 200 11.36 -20.78 -15.07
CA ALA A 200 10.69 -21.47 -13.99
C ALA A 200 10.41 -22.94 -14.35
N PRO A 201 10.29 -23.85 -13.40
CA PRO A 201 9.90 -25.24 -13.63
C PRO A 201 8.45 -25.31 -14.10
N ALA A 202 8.11 -26.43 -14.79
CA ALA A 202 6.81 -26.61 -15.44
C ALA A 202 5.62 -26.67 -14.47
N ASN A 203 5.86 -26.91 -13.18
CA ASN A 203 4.82 -26.96 -12.15
C ASN A 203 4.43 -25.55 -11.61
N ILE A 204 4.97 -24.46 -12.19
CA ILE A 204 4.50 -23.11 -11.93
C ILE A 204 3.62 -22.64 -13.10
N GLU A 205 2.38 -22.35 -12.78
CA GLU A 205 1.49 -21.59 -13.66
C GLU A 205 1.65 -20.10 -13.37
N TRP A 206 1.84 -19.29 -14.41
CA TRP A 206 1.89 -17.83 -14.31
C TRP A 206 0.58 -17.22 -14.77
N THR A 207 0.02 -16.33 -13.97
CA THR A 207 -1.16 -15.56 -14.31
C THR A 207 -0.93 -14.06 -14.12
N ARG A 208 -1.76 -13.26 -14.78
CA ARG A 208 -1.73 -11.80 -14.58
C ARG A 208 -2.43 -11.43 -13.29
N PHE A 209 -2.10 -10.25 -12.79
CA PHE A 209 -2.87 -9.61 -11.72
C PHE A 209 -4.34 -9.49 -12.14
N ASP A 210 -5.23 -9.73 -11.19
CA ASP A 210 -6.67 -9.57 -11.33
C ASP A 210 -7.14 -8.51 -10.32
N ASP A 211 -7.98 -7.58 -10.75
CA ASP A 211 -8.56 -6.54 -9.88
C ASP A 211 -9.50 -7.13 -8.82
N ASP A 212 -10.09 -8.30 -9.09
CA ASP A 212 -10.81 -9.10 -8.13
C ASP A 212 -9.90 -10.22 -7.58
N VAL A 213 -9.32 -9.97 -6.42
CA VAL A 213 -8.40 -10.90 -5.76
C VAL A 213 -9.04 -12.29 -5.53
N ARG A 214 -10.36 -12.37 -5.46
CA ARG A 214 -11.11 -13.63 -5.26
C ARG A 214 -10.84 -14.63 -6.38
N ASN A 215 -10.64 -14.17 -7.63
CA ASN A 215 -10.30 -15.04 -8.75
C ASN A 215 -8.95 -15.76 -8.56
N ILE A 216 -8.01 -15.12 -7.89
CA ILE A 216 -6.73 -15.71 -7.51
C ILE A 216 -6.89 -16.63 -6.29
N LEU A 217 -7.57 -16.15 -5.26
CA LEU A 217 -7.77 -16.89 -4.02
C LEU A 217 -8.62 -18.15 -4.22
N ALA A 218 -9.54 -18.17 -5.17
CA ALA A 218 -10.34 -19.35 -5.52
C ALA A 218 -9.50 -20.57 -5.92
N ARG A 219 -8.29 -20.32 -6.44
CA ARG A 219 -7.34 -21.34 -6.89
C ARG A 219 -6.30 -21.68 -5.84
N THR A 220 -6.25 -20.92 -4.75
CA THR A 220 -5.20 -20.96 -3.74
C THR A 220 -5.57 -21.93 -2.60
N ARG A 221 -4.71 -22.89 -2.32
CA ARG A 221 -4.73 -23.73 -1.14
C ARG A 221 -3.88 -23.13 -0.01
N ILE A 222 -2.68 -22.63 -0.36
CA ILE A 222 -1.71 -22.05 0.57
C ILE A 222 -1.18 -20.77 -0.04
N LEU A 223 -1.19 -19.66 0.71
CA LEU A 223 -0.52 -18.44 0.29
C LEU A 223 0.90 -18.41 0.83
N LEU A 224 1.88 -18.19 -0.04
CA LEU A 224 3.26 -17.91 0.35
C LEU A 224 3.55 -16.41 0.32
N MET A 225 4.21 -15.95 1.37
CA MET A 225 4.64 -14.56 1.49
C MET A 225 6.13 -14.49 1.90
N PRO A 226 7.08 -14.93 1.03
CA PRO A 226 8.51 -14.93 1.29
C PRO A 226 9.13 -13.54 1.08
N SER A 227 8.43 -12.52 1.46
CA SER A 227 8.79 -11.11 1.24
C SER A 227 10.03 -10.71 2.02
N LYS A 228 10.87 -9.85 1.42
CA LYS A 228 11.92 -9.13 2.15
C LYS A 228 11.35 -8.09 3.09
N TYR A 229 10.25 -7.49 2.67
CA TYR A 229 9.58 -6.41 3.35
C TYR A 229 8.07 -6.51 3.18
N GLU A 230 7.35 -6.36 4.26
CA GLU A 230 5.90 -6.17 4.32
C GLU A 230 5.55 -5.20 5.43
N SER A 231 4.89 -4.12 5.09
CA SER A 231 4.41 -3.17 6.09
C SER A 231 3.15 -3.65 6.82
N PHE A 232 2.27 -4.36 6.08
CA PHE A 232 1.03 -4.89 6.63
C PHE A 232 0.66 -6.27 6.04
N GLY A 233 0.91 -6.51 4.75
CA GLY A 233 0.59 -7.78 4.10
C GLY A 233 -0.90 -7.93 3.78
N ARG A 234 -1.51 -6.96 3.10
CA ARG A 234 -2.94 -6.97 2.74
C ARG A 234 -3.41 -8.30 2.15
N ILE A 235 -2.63 -8.89 1.24
CA ILE A 235 -2.98 -10.19 0.62
C ILE A 235 -3.08 -11.34 1.64
N ALA A 236 -2.29 -11.31 2.70
CA ALA A 236 -2.39 -12.31 3.76
C ALA A 236 -3.73 -12.20 4.51
N VAL A 237 -4.19 -10.96 4.77
CA VAL A 237 -5.51 -10.73 5.37
C VAL A 237 -6.62 -11.25 4.48
N GLU A 238 -6.57 -10.95 3.17
CA GLU A 238 -7.55 -11.37 2.18
C GLU A 238 -7.61 -12.92 2.09
N ALA A 239 -6.45 -13.57 2.12
CA ALA A 239 -6.36 -15.04 2.14
C ALA A 239 -6.90 -15.63 3.45
N MET A 240 -6.43 -15.15 4.60
CA MET A 240 -6.81 -15.66 5.91
C MET A 240 -8.30 -15.44 6.22
N TYR A 241 -8.88 -14.33 5.77
CA TYR A 241 -10.32 -14.09 5.88
C TYR A 241 -11.14 -15.17 5.18
N ASN A 242 -10.60 -15.72 4.10
CA ASN A 242 -11.20 -16.82 3.32
C ASN A 242 -10.67 -18.20 3.74
N LYS A 243 -10.13 -18.34 4.94
CA LYS A 243 -9.63 -19.59 5.50
C LYS A 243 -8.48 -20.23 4.69
N ILE A 244 -7.67 -19.41 4.01
CA ILE A 244 -6.48 -19.87 3.31
C ILE A 244 -5.27 -19.70 4.24
N PRO A 245 -4.56 -20.80 4.59
CA PRO A 245 -3.34 -20.74 5.38
C PRO A 245 -2.26 -19.90 4.71
N VAL A 246 -1.54 -19.11 5.53
CA VAL A 246 -0.45 -18.26 5.08
C VAL A 246 0.86 -18.69 5.70
N ILE A 247 1.87 -18.91 4.85
CA ILE A 247 3.27 -19.12 5.27
C ILE A 247 4.03 -17.85 4.91
N TYR A 248 4.70 -17.24 5.88
CA TYR A 248 5.35 -15.96 5.69
C TYR A 248 6.80 -15.95 6.20
N SER A 249 7.62 -15.05 5.64
CA SER A 249 8.98 -14.83 6.15
C SER A 249 8.91 -14.08 7.47
N LYS A 250 9.47 -14.67 8.55
CA LYS A 250 9.61 -13.98 9.82
C LYS A 250 10.59 -12.81 9.71
N PRO A 251 10.47 -11.78 10.58
CA PRO A 251 11.40 -10.68 10.63
C PRO A 251 12.84 -11.17 10.82
N ASN A 252 13.79 -10.53 10.12
CA ASN A 252 15.21 -10.79 10.31
C ASN A 252 15.86 -9.53 10.91
N PRO A 253 16.21 -9.53 12.21
CA PRO A 253 16.79 -8.36 12.87
C PRO A 253 18.18 -7.99 12.33
N ASN A 254 18.83 -8.91 11.61
CA ASN A 254 20.15 -8.69 11.00
C ASN A 254 20.05 -8.27 9.52
N ALA A 255 18.85 -8.05 8.98
CA ALA A 255 18.70 -7.59 7.62
C ALA A 255 19.16 -6.14 7.46
N GLU A 256 19.75 -5.82 6.31
CA GLU A 256 20.17 -4.44 5.96
C GLU A 256 19.03 -3.41 6.02
N SER A 257 17.79 -3.86 5.86
CA SER A 257 16.59 -3.03 6.02
C SER A 257 15.88 -3.40 7.32
N PRO A 258 15.95 -2.58 8.36
CA PRO A 258 15.13 -2.76 9.55
C PRO A 258 13.65 -2.67 9.19
N GLY A 259 12.83 -3.53 9.78
CA GLY A 259 11.37 -3.51 9.58
C GLY A 259 10.86 -4.42 8.47
N THR A 260 11.55 -5.50 8.14
CA THR A 260 11.20 -6.42 7.04
C THR A 260 9.75 -6.88 7.06
N THR A 261 9.36 -7.72 8.00
CA THR A 261 7.98 -8.24 8.13
C THR A 261 7.39 -8.00 9.52
N GLU A 262 8.02 -7.16 10.35
CA GLU A 262 7.56 -6.86 11.71
C GLU A 262 6.13 -6.32 11.73
N GLY A 263 5.75 -5.51 10.75
CA GLY A 263 4.38 -4.99 10.63
C GLY A 263 3.34 -6.06 10.31
N VAL A 264 3.75 -7.18 9.69
CA VAL A 264 2.90 -8.35 9.47
C VAL A 264 2.83 -9.20 10.74
N GLU A 265 3.97 -9.43 11.39
CA GLU A 265 4.04 -10.25 12.60
C GLU A 265 3.20 -9.67 13.74
N GLU A 266 3.05 -8.34 13.79
CA GLU A 266 2.20 -7.65 14.76
C GLU A 266 0.76 -8.20 14.83
N TRP A 267 0.24 -8.71 13.70
CA TRP A 267 -1.15 -9.18 13.64
C TRP A 267 -1.32 -10.63 13.16
N ILE A 268 -0.37 -11.20 12.40
CA ILE A 268 -0.52 -12.52 11.78
C ILE A 268 -0.32 -13.67 12.77
N LEU A 269 0.36 -13.42 13.87
CA LEU A 269 0.47 -14.36 14.97
C LEU A 269 -0.88 -14.41 15.73
N PRO A 270 -1.39 -15.59 16.11
CA PRO A 270 -0.78 -16.92 16.04
C PRO A 270 -1.15 -17.76 14.80
N ALA A 271 -1.84 -17.19 13.82
CA ALA A 271 -2.46 -17.98 12.75
C ALA A 271 -1.52 -18.28 11.57
N GLY A 272 -0.59 -17.38 11.22
CA GLY A 272 0.39 -17.61 10.16
C GLY A 272 1.49 -18.60 10.56
N ILE A 273 2.15 -19.20 9.56
CA ILE A 273 3.31 -20.07 9.77
C ILE A 273 4.57 -19.28 9.41
N ALA A 274 5.40 -18.99 10.41
CA ALA A 274 6.61 -18.19 10.24
C ALA A 274 7.80 -19.08 9.82
N CYS A 275 8.48 -18.72 8.72
CA CYS A 275 9.68 -19.38 8.23
C CYS A 275 10.82 -18.39 8.05
N GLU A 276 12.06 -18.84 8.24
CA GLU A 276 13.22 -18.06 7.83
C GLU A 276 13.27 -17.99 6.31
N ARG A 277 13.38 -16.77 5.79
CA ARG A 277 13.26 -16.50 4.36
C ARG A 277 14.20 -17.35 3.49
N ASP A 278 15.42 -17.52 3.93
CA ASP A 278 16.49 -18.18 3.19
C ASP A 278 16.72 -19.65 3.65
N ARG A 279 15.70 -20.28 4.26
CA ARG A 279 15.70 -21.67 4.71
C ARG A 279 14.58 -22.45 4.01
N PRO A 280 14.77 -22.86 2.74
CA PRO A 280 13.73 -23.55 1.97
C PRO A 280 13.20 -24.81 2.66
N GLU A 281 14.00 -25.48 3.49
CA GLU A 281 13.59 -26.66 4.24
C GLU A 281 12.45 -26.36 5.23
N GLN A 282 12.46 -25.17 5.87
CA GLN A 282 11.38 -24.74 6.76
C GLN A 282 10.08 -24.54 5.98
N TRP A 283 10.17 -23.89 4.80
CA TRP A 283 9.02 -23.68 3.93
C TRP A 283 8.42 -24.99 3.42
N MET A 284 9.28 -25.93 2.98
CA MET A 284 8.84 -27.27 2.54
C MET A 284 8.16 -28.01 3.68
N ALA A 285 8.74 -28.02 4.88
CA ALA A 285 8.14 -28.65 6.06
C ALA A 285 6.78 -28.02 6.41
N ALA A 286 6.68 -26.69 6.37
CA ALA A 286 5.43 -25.98 6.61
C ALA A 286 4.35 -26.32 5.55
N ILE A 287 4.72 -26.36 4.27
CA ILE A 287 3.81 -26.79 3.19
C ILE A 287 3.34 -28.23 3.41
N THR A 288 4.27 -29.15 3.69
CA THR A 288 3.96 -30.58 3.89
C THR A 288 3.11 -30.80 5.15
N SER A 289 3.32 -30.05 6.22
CA SER A 289 2.48 -30.17 7.42
C SER A 289 1.00 -29.87 7.15
N LEU A 290 0.70 -29.08 6.14
CA LEU A 290 -0.66 -28.74 5.72
C LEU A 290 -1.30 -29.81 4.81
N ASP A 291 -0.63 -30.95 4.57
CA ASP A 291 -1.22 -32.12 3.93
C ASP A 291 -2.11 -32.91 4.88
N ASP A 292 -1.81 -32.83 6.18
CA ASP A 292 -2.66 -33.39 7.21
C ASP A 292 -3.99 -32.62 7.28
N PRO A 293 -5.14 -33.30 7.07
CA PRO A 293 -6.44 -32.63 7.05
C PRO A 293 -6.82 -31.95 8.36
N GLU A 294 -6.40 -32.51 9.51
CA GLU A 294 -6.71 -31.96 10.82
C GLU A 294 -5.88 -30.67 11.06
N VAL A 295 -4.59 -30.72 10.73
CA VAL A 295 -3.68 -29.56 10.80
C VAL A 295 -4.16 -28.45 9.87
N TYR A 296 -4.57 -28.82 8.64
CA TYR A 296 -5.09 -27.85 7.68
C TYR A 296 -6.37 -27.18 8.18
N ALA A 297 -7.35 -27.98 8.65
CA ALA A 297 -8.62 -27.46 9.17
C ALA A 297 -8.40 -26.55 10.39
N ALA A 298 -7.57 -26.95 11.34
CA ALA A 298 -7.24 -26.13 12.50
C ALA A 298 -6.61 -24.80 12.08
N ARG A 299 -5.73 -24.81 11.08
CA ARG A 299 -5.10 -23.61 10.54
C ARG A 299 -6.09 -22.71 9.83
N GLN A 300 -7.04 -23.26 9.10
CA GLN A 300 -8.12 -22.52 8.46
C GLN A 300 -8.96 -21.72 9.47
N GLU A 301 -9.36 -22.34 10.58
CA GLU A 301 -10.13 -21.66 11.62
C GLU A 301 -9.29 -20.57 12.31
N ALA A 302 -8.04 -20.87 12.65
CA ALA A 302 -7.14 -19.90 13.25
C ALA A 302 -6.93 -18.67 12.34
N CYS A 303 -6.82 -18.87 11.02
CA CYS A 303 -6.72 -17.77 10.04
C CYS A 303 -7.96 -16.89 10.07
N LYS A 304 -9.16 -17.49 10.02
CA LYS A 304 -10.42 -16.73 10.04
C LYS A 304 -10.61 -15.95 11.33
N GLU A 305 -10.36 -16.60 12.47
CA GLU A 305 -10.46 -15.97 13.78
C GLU A 305 -9.49 -14.79 13.91
N CYS A 306 -8.24 -14.96 13.51
CA CYS A 306 -7.22 -13.93 13.55
C CYS A 306 -7.68 -12.64 12.85
N VAL A 307 -8.19 -12.76 11.62
CA VAL A 307 -8.63 -11.59 10.84
C VAL A 307 -9.95 -11.02 11.36
N THR A 308 -10.87 -11.86 11.83
CA THR A 308 -12.14 -11.40 12.41
C THR A 308 -11.88 -10.52 13.64
N ASN A 309 -10.94 -10.92 14.49
CA ASN A 309 -10.56 -10.17 15.70
C ASN A 309 -9.84 -8.85 15.42
N MET A 310 -9.43 -8.59 14.17
CA MET A 310 -8.77 -7.33 13.79
C MET A 310 -9.75 -6.17 13.60
N ASP A 311 -11.04 -6.42 13.46
CA ASP A 311 -12.09 -5.41 13.21
C ASP A 311 -11.76 -4.45 12.03
N LEU A 312 -11.25 -5.02 10.95
CA LEU A 312 -10.71 -4.25 9.81
C LEU A 312 -11.77 -3.48 9.02
N PHE A 313 -13.02 -3.95 9.06
CA PHE A 313 -14.08 -3.36 8.24
C PHE A 313 -14.64 -2.05 8.80
N THR A 314 -14.25 -1.69 10.03
CA THR A 314 -14.56 -0.40 10.66
C THR A 314 -13.48 0.67 10.41
N GLU A 315 -12.36 0.32 9.79
CA GLU A 315 -11.26 1.27 9.57
C GLU A 315 -11.63 2.43 8.64
N ALA A 316 -12.42 2.19 7.60
CA ALA A 316 -12.79 3.25 6.65
C ALA A 316 -13.53 4.41 7.35
N PRO A 317 -14.63 4.19 8.07
CA PRO A 317 -15.31 5.24 8.82
C PRO A 317 -14.41 5.85 9.90
N ARG A 318 -13.62 5.05 10.63
CA ARG A 318 -12.70 5.55 11.66
C ARG A 318 -11.67 6.54 11.11
N ILE A 319 -11.06 6.21 9.97
CA ILE A 319 -10.06 7.10 9.34
C ILE A 319 -10.75 8.36 8.79
N ALA A 320 -11.91 8.23 8.15
CA ALA A 320 -12.66 9.37 7.65
C ALA A 320 -13.04 10.35 8.76
N GLU A 321 -13.52 9.85 9.93
CA GLU A 321 -13.81 10.68 11.10
C GLU A 321 -12.58 11.43 11.61
N LYS A 322 -11.40 10.81 11.59
CA LYS A 322 -10.15 11.47 11.97
C LYS A 322 -9.76 12.57 10.98
N VAL A 323 -9.96 12.34 9.70
CA VAL A 323 -9.75 13.37 8.66
C VAL A 323 -10.70 14.54 8.88
N GLU A 324 -11.98 14.28 9.08
CA GLU A 324 -13.01 15.30 9.35
C GLU A 324 -12.71 16.11 10.62
N ALA A 325 -12.35 15.43 11.71
CA ALA A 325 -11.98 16.08 12.96
C ALA A 325 -10.74 16.97 12.76
N PHE A 326 -9.74 16.48 12.04
CA PHE A 326 -8.53 17.24 11.75
C PHE A 326 -8.83 18.48 10.91
N VAL A 327 -9.69 18.38 9.89
CA VAL A 327 -10.13 19.52 9.08
C VAL A 327 -10.90 20.53 9.91
N LYS A 328 -11.80 20.08 10.78
CA LYS A 328 -12.57 20.95 11.68
C LYS A 328 -11.70 21.72 12.67
N GLU A 329 -10.64 21.11 13.17
CA GLU A 329 -9.70 21.77 14.08
C GLU A 329 -8.69 22.68 13.35
N ASN A 330 -8.56 22.52 12.04
CA ASN A 330 -7.66 23.31 11.20
C ASN A 330 -8.44 23.99 10.06
N PRO A 331 -9.36 24.91 10.36
CA PRO A 331 -10.22 25.53 9.37
C PRO A 331 -9.41 26.37 8.39
N VAL A 332 -9.71 26.24 7.13
CA VAL A 332 -9.09 26.99 6.06
C VAL A 332 -10.15 27.88 5.40
N VAL A 333 -9.85 29.16 5.26
CA VAL A 333 -10.67 30.06 4.45
C VAL A 333 -10.34 29.82 2.99
N VAL A 334 -11.21 29.07 2.31
CA VAL A 334 -11.12 28.86 0.87
C VAL A 334 -11.73 30.08 0.19
N LYS A 335 -10.88 30.95 -0.39
CA LYS A 335 -11.36 32.05 -1.20
C LYS A 335 -11.72 31.57 -2.58
N THR A 336 -12.87 31.96 -3.09
CA THR A 336 -13.25 31.73 -4.49
C THR A 336 -12.29 32.40 -5.45
N LEU A 337 -12.24 31.99 -6.71
CA LEU A 337 -11.43 32.65 -7.74
C LEU A 337 -11.81 34.12 -7.89
N GLU A 338 -13.10 34.46 -7.76
CA GLU A 338 -13.61 35.82 -7.81
C GLU A 338 -13.14 36.65 -6.63
N GLU A 339 -13.18 36.11 -5.41
CA GLU A 339 -12.68 36.79 -4.20
C GLU A 339 -11.18 37.06 -4.25
N ARG A 340 -10.39 36.19 -4.89
CA ARG A 340 -8.95 36.38 -5.09
C ARG A 340 -8.64 37.43 -6.13
N ALA A 341 -9.36 37.41 -7.24
CA ALA A 341 -9.24 38.40 -8.28
C ALA A 341 -9.59 39.81 -7.73
N ALA A 342 -10.65 39.88 -6.93
CA ALA A 342 -11.05 41.15 -6.26
C ALA A 342 -10.04 41.59 -5.19
N ALA A 343 -9.32 40.67 -4.54
CA ALA A 343 -8.29 41.03 -3.56
C ALA A 343 -6.93 41.41 -4.17
N GLY A 344 -6.80 41.42 -5.50
CA GLY A 344 -5.54 41.74 -6.19
C GLY A 344 -4.42 40.73 -5.92
N GLN A 345 -4.75 39.55 -5.40
CA GLN A 345 -3.75 38.50 -5.19
C GLN A 345 -3.26 37.97 -6.53
N PRO A 346 -1.95 37.90 -6.77
CA PRO A 346 -1.44 37.38 -8.00
C PRO A 346 -1.95 35.92 -8.16
N GLN A 347 -2.47 35.64 -9.35
CA GLN A 347 -2.72 34.20 -9.72
C GLN A 347 -1.43 33.44 -9.45
N MET A 348 -1.54 32.26 -8.84
CA MET A 348 -0.36 31.44 -8.62
C MET A 348 0.47 31.41 -9.92
N PRO A 349 1.73 31.77 -9.90
CA PRO A 349 2.55 31.67 -11.09
C PRO A 349 2.46 30.22 -11.57
N ARG A 350 2.16 30.03 -12.86
CA ARG A 350 2.16 28.70 -13.47
C ARG A 350 3.41 27.99 -12.98
N VAL A 351 3.23 26.89 -12.24
CA VAL A 351 4.37 26.20 -11.64
C VAL A 351 5.40 25.97 -12.72
N PRO A 352 6.63 26.49 -12.61
CA PRO A 352 7.63 26.35 -13.65
C PRO A 352 7.80 24.87 -13.95
N GLN A 353 7.78 24.49 -15.22
CA GLN A 353 8.16 23.14 -15.62
C GLN A 353 9.59 22.93 -15.14
N MET A 354 9.80 22.05 -14.19
CA MET A 354 11.14 21.68 -13.78
C MET A 354 11.87 21.11 -14.99
N PRO A 355 13.14 21.50 -15.23
CA PRO A 355 13.91 20.88 -16.31
C PRO A 355 13.96 19.37 -16.10
N VAL A 356 13.74 18.63 -17.18
CA VAL A 356 13.90 17.18 -17.24
C VAL A 356 15.37 16.88 -17.02
N GLY A 357 15.80 16.58 -15.79
CA GLY A 357 17.23 16.40 -15.54
C GLY A 357 17.66 15.95 -14.16
N SER A 358 16.77 15.72 -13.21
CA SER A 358 17.17 15.19 -11.88
C SER A 358 16.17 14.22 -11.27
N ALA A 359 15.64 13.31 -12.07
CA ALA A 359 14.98 12.11 -11.56
C ALA A 359 16.04 11.03 -11.40
N LEU A 360 16.27 10.59 -10.17
CA LEU A 360 16.93 9.32 -9.89
C LEU A 360 16.17 8.25 -10.70
N GLY A 361 16.87 7.66 -11.68
CA GLY A 361 16.28 6.86 -12.72
C GLY A 361 15.51 5.65 -12.23
N PHE A 362 14.26 5.61 -12.62
CA PHE A 362 13.58 4.37 -12.91
C PHE A 362 13.38 4.35 -14.43
N SER A 363 14.31 3.70 -15.13
CA SER A 363 14.24 3.50 -16.57
C SER A 363 13.10 2.56 -16.90
N GLY A 364 12.08 3.06 -17.58
CA GLY A 364 11.06 2.24 -18.21
C GLY A 364 11.64 1.45 -19.39
N GLY A 365 12.03 0.21 -19.17
CA GLY A 365 12.48 -0.71 -20.20
C GLY A 365 11.32 -1.17 -21.08
N ARG A 366 11.43 -0.99 -22.40
CA ARG A 366 10.52 -1.59 -23.39
C ARG A 366 10.67 -3.12 -23.37
N LEU A 367 9.56 -3.81 -23.22
CA LEU A 367 9.46 -5.27 -23.34
C LEU A 367 9.81 -5.68 -24.79
N LYS A 368 10.95 -6.31 -24.99
CA LYS A 368 11.22 -7.10 -26.21
C LYS A 368 10.88 -8.55 -25.89
N ILE A 369 9.74 -9.01 -26.39
CA ILE A 369 9.43 -10.44 -26.42
C ILE A 369 10.33 -11.07 -27.49
N ARG A 370 11.32 -11.85 -27.08
CA ARG A 370 11.97 -12.83 -27.96
C ARG A 370 11.20 -14.13 -27.85
N ARG A 371 10.77 -14.63 -29.01
CA ARG A 371 10.17 -15.96 -29.21
C ARG A 371 11.20 -17.04 -28.95
#